data_1d1354bf8cc7d35d2c2d70f861c5f146
#
_entry.id   1d1354bf8cc7d35d2c2d70f861c5f146
#
_cell.length_a   1.000
_cell.length_b   1.000
_cell.length_c   1.000
_cell.angle_alpha   90.00
_cell.angle_beta   90.00
_cell.angle_gamma   90.00
#
_symmetry.space_group_name_H-M   'P 1'
#
loop_
_entity.id
_entity.type
_entity.pdbx_description
1 polymer ?
#
loop_
_entity_poly.entity_id
_entity_poly.type
_entity_poly.pdbx_seq_one_letter_code
_entity_poly.pdbx_strand_id
1 'polypeptide(L)'
;MKKLYSIVGMWIVSAFCLLSAQSRVYSSVENVHSHNDYLQNVPFYTAYSARCASIEADVFLVDGELYVAHKENEINKARKLRNLYLNPIREQFEMNGGSGYPNGKSFQLLIDLKTDYKETMKVLEQQLLEYRDCFDVKKNPLAVRVVVSGFLPSPEEFSNYADFIFFDGRPRFIYTPEQSLRIPMMSTSFRTLTQWNGLGRMVETDYNMVKAFID
;
A
#
# COMPACT_ATOMS: atom_id res chain seq x y z
N MET A 1 76.36 0.54 -39.81
CA MET A 1 75.46 1.37 -38.94
C MET A 1 74.06 0.96 -39.21
N LYS A 2 73.48 0.16 -38.30
CA LYS A 2 72.08 -0.32 -38.42
C LYS A 2 71.21 0.59 -37.56
N LYS A 3 70.22 1.28 -38.18
CA LYS A 3 69.21 2.11 -37.43
C LYS A 3 68.16 1.16 -36.88
N LEU A 4 68.04 1.21 -35.57
CA LEU A 4 66.97 0.53 -34.81
C LEU A 4 65.71 1.44 -34.82
N TYR A 5 64.64 0.96 -35.43
CA TYR A 5 63.31 1.65 -35.32
C TYR A 5 62.59 1.07 -34.11
N SER A 6 62.40 1.90 -33.10
CA SER A 6 61.55 1.59 -31.93
C SER A 6 60.09 1.78 -32.30
N ILE A 7 59.32 0.70 -32.33
CA ILE A 7 57.87 0.73 -32.49
C ILE A 7 57.24 0.89 -31.12
N VAL A 8 56.76 2.09 -30.82
CA VAL A 8 55.97 2.34 -29.63
C VAL A 8 54.55 1.87 -29.94
N GLY A 9 54.20 0.73 -29.43
CA GLY A 9 52.83 0.20 -29.49
C GLY A 9 51.92 0.98 -28.50
N MET A 10 51.03 1.78 -29.04
CA MET A 10 50.01 2.49 -28.26
C MET A 10 48.88 1.51 -27.98
N TRP A 11 48.81 1.02 -26.74
CA TRP A 11 47.68 0.23 -26.26
C TRP A 11 46.50 1.16 -26.00
N ILE A 12 45.51 1.16 -26.88
CA ILE A 12 44.21 1.78 -26.62
C ILE A 12 43.43 0.82 -25.72
N VAL A 13 43.39 1.11 -24.45
CA VAL A 13 42.48 0.45 -23.50
C VAL A 13 41.10 0.99 -23.76
N SER A 14 40.32 0.27 -24.58
CA SER A 14 38.86 0.54 -24.67
C SER A 14 38.21 0.15 -23.36
N ALA A 15 38.01 1.12 -22.49
CA ALA A 15 37.13 0.95 -21.32
C ALA A 15 35.68 0.81 -21.84
N PHE A 16 35.26 -0.42 -22.11
CA PHE A 16 33.83 -0.74 -22.22
C PHE A 16 33.21 -0.52 -20.82
N CYS A 17 32.61 0.66 -20.61
CA CYS A 17 31.62 0.84 -19.56
C CYS A 17 30.44 -0.08 -19.89
N LEU A 18 30.46 -1.28 -19.37
CA LEU A 18 29.28 -2.11 -19.22
C LEU A 18 28.39 -1.38 -18.23
N LEU A 19 27.48 -0.52 -18.73
CA LEU A 19 26.27 -0.19 -17.99
C LEU A 19 25.51 -1.51 -17.82
N SER A 20 25.83 -2.22 -16.76
CA SER A 20 24.94 -3.26 -16.27
C SER A 20 23.68 -2.55 -15.83
N ALA A 21 22.66 -2.55 -16.69
CA ALA A 21 21.31 -2.33 -16.26
C ALA A 21 21.06 -3.38 -15.18
N GLN A 22 21.26 -3.02 -13.93
CA GLN A 22 20.87 -3.84 -12.80
C GLN A 22 19.35 -3.97 -12.91
N SER A 23 18.89 -5.05 -13.57
CA SER A 23 17.51 -5.46 -13.44
C SER A 23 17.29 -5.62 -11.95
N ARG A 24 16.50 -4.72 -11.35
CA ARG A 24 16.07 -4.91 -9.96
C ARG A 24 15.31 -6.22 -9.94
N VAL A 25 15.97 -7.27 -9.48
CA VAL A 25 15.28 -8.51 -9.15
C VAL A 25 14.43 -8.18 -7.94
N TYR A 26 13.15 -7.91 -8.18
CA TYR A 26 12.20 -7.71 -7.10
C TYR A 26 12.05 -9.07 -6.39
N SER A 27 12.71 -9.21 -5.25
CA SER A 27 12.57 -10.38 -4.38
C SER A 27 11.20 -10.44 -3.69
N SER A 28 10.41 -9.39 -3.83
CA SER A 28 9.05 -9.25 -3.32
C SER A 28 8.29 -8.22 -4.16
N VAL A 29 6.97 -8.25 -4.14
CA VAL A 29 6.11 -7.25 -4.80
C VAL A 29 5.90 -6.03 -3.90
N GLU A 30 7.01 -5.44 -3.42
CA GLU A 30 7.04 -4.36 -2.43
C GLU A 30 6.29 -3.07 -2.82
N ASN A 31 5.97 -2.92 -4.10
CA ASN A 31 5.22 -1.78 -4.62
C ASN A 31 3.86 -2.20 -5.21
N VAL A 32 3.41 -3.43 -4.92
CA VAL A 32 2.13 -3.92 -5.42
C VAL A 32 1.06 -3.74 -4.36
N HIS A 33 -0.05 -3.16 -4.79
CA HIS A 33 -1.29 -3.06 -4.04
C HIS A 33 -2.28 -4.13 -4.54
N SER A 34 -2.75 -5.00 -3.64
CA SER A 34 -3.82 -5.95 -3.94
C SER A 34 -5.16 -5.24 -3.81
N HIS A 35 -5.59 -4.59 -4.90
CA HIS A 35 -6.88 -3.90 -4.99
C HIS A 35 -8.03 -4.90 -4.97
N ASN A 36 -9.07 -4.63 -4.17
CA ASN A 36 -10.20 -5.55 -3.99
C ASN A 36 -9.75 -6.98 -3.66
N ASP A 37 -8.80 -7.12 -2.75
CA ASP A 37 -8.16 -8.40 -2.41
C ASP A 37 -9.18 -9.51 -2.08
N TYR A 38 -10.30 -9.14 -1.49
CA TYR A 38 -11.39 -10.07 -1.13
C TYR A 38 -12.05 -10.76 -2.34
N LEU A 39 -11.75 -10.35 -3.57
CA LEU A 39 -12.17 -11.03 -4.81
C LEU A 39 -11.17 -12.11 -5.24
N GLN A 40 -10.01 -12.22 -4.61
CA GLN A 40 -9.06 -13.30 -4.85
C GLN A 40 -9.64 -14.67 -4.44
N ASN A 41 -9.11 -15.75 -5.03
CA ASN A 41 -9.55 -17.12 -4.71
C ASN A 41 -9.44 -17.42 -3.21
N VAL A 42 -8.38 -16.93 -2.57
CA VAL A 42 -8.16 -17.03 -1.12
C VAL A 42 -7.83 -15.64 -0.61
N PRO A 43 -8.86 -14.86 -0.18
CA PRO A 43 -8.67 -13.51 0.35
C PRO A 43 -7.58 -13.46 1.41
N PHE A 44 -6.86 -12.36 1.49
CA PHE A 44 -5.68 -12.15 2.31
C PHE A 44 -4.49 -13.03 1.91
N TYR A 45 -4.62 -14.35 1.95
CA TYR A 45 -3.49 -15.27 1.80
C TYR A 45 -2.86 -15.25 0.40
N THR A 46 -3.61 -14.94 -0.66
CA THR A 46 -3.06 -14.81 -2.01
C THR A 46 -2.07 -13.64 -2.07
N ALA A 47 -2.49 -12.45 -1.64
CA ALA A 47 -1.64 -11.27 -1.59
C ALA A 47 -0.52 -11.37 -0.56
N TYR A 48 -0.81 -11.96 0.61
CA TYR A 48 0.17 -12.20 1.66
C TYR A 48 1.30 -13.12 1.20
N SER A 49 0.97 -14.23 0.54
CA SER A 49 1.97 -15.17 -0.01
C SER A 49 2.83 -14.52 -1.11
N ALA A 50 2.24 -13.63 -1.90
CA ALA A 50 2.95 -12.83 -2.90
C ALA A 50 3.76 -11.68 -2.28
N ARG A 51 3.59 -11.39 -0.97
CA ARG A 51 4.24 -10.29 -0.24
C ARG A 51 3.92 -8.91 -0.81
N CYS A 52 2.65 -8.66 -1.12
CA CYS A 52 2.18 -7.35 -1.55
C CYS A 52 2.44 -6.29 -0.47
N ALA A 53 2.83 -5.08 -0.87
CA ALA A 53 3.07 -3.97 0.06
C ALA A 53 1.77 -3.46 0.71
N SER A 54 0.65 -3.62 0.03
CA SER A 54 -0.67 -3.18 0.50
C SER A 54 -1.74 -4.18 0.07
N ILE A 55 -2.68 -4.44 0.99
CA ILE A 55 -3.81 -5.36 0.80
C ILE A 55 -5.08 -4.59 1.15
N GLU A 56 -6.07 -4.60 0.27
CA GLU A 56 -7.30 -3.81 0.42
C GLU A 56 -8.51 -4.66 0.78
N ALA A 57 -9.30 -4.15 1.73
CA ALA A 57 -10.60 -4.67 2.10
C ALA A 57 -11.65 -3.57 2.11
N ASP A 58 -12.67 -3.68 1.26
CA ASP A 58 -13.86 -2.83 1.26
C ASP A 58 -14.81 -3.27 2.37
N VAL A 59 -15.30 -2.36 3.19
CA VAL A 59 -16.15 -2.71 4.32
C VAL A 59 -17.47 -1.94 4.36
N PHE A 60 -18.54 -2.67 4.64
CA PHE A 60 -19.87 -2.15 4.94
C PHE A 60 -20.19 -2.40 6.42
N LEU A 61 -20.71 -1.39 7.11
CA LEU A 61 -21.30 -1.56 8.42
C LEU A 61 -22.78 -1.96 8.27
N VAL A 62 -23.14 -3.13 8.77
CA VAL A 62 -24.53 -3.61 8.80
C VAL A 62 -24.78 -4.26 10.16
N ASP A 63 -25.85 -3.85 10.84
CA ASP A 63 -26.28 -4.39 12.15
C ASP A 63 -25.13 -4.43 13.20
N GLY A 64 -24.23 -3.43 13.20
CA GLY A 64 -23.10 -3.32 14.14
C GLY A 64 -21.91 -4.24 13.82
N GLU A 65 -21.85 -4.86 12.64
CA GLU A 65 -20.76 -5.71 12.20
C GLU A 65 -20.19 -5.23 10.86
N LEU A 66 -18.89 -5.43 10.64
CA LEU A 66 -18.19 -5.06 9.40
C LEU A 66 -18.10 -6.25 8.45
N TYR A 67 -18.75 -6.12 7.30
CA TYR A 67 -18.77 -7.12 6.24
C TYR A 67 -17.96 -6.66 5.04
N VAL A 68 -17.26 -7.60 4.41
CA VAL A 68 -16.38 -7.33 3.26
C VAL A 68 -17.14 -7.63 1.96
N ALA A 69 -17.32 -6.58 1.17
CA ALA A 69 -17.98 -6.65 -0.15
C ALA A 69 -17.63 -5.42 -0.99
N HIS A 70 -17.73 -5.52 -2.33
CA HIS A 70 -17.58 -4.37 -3.24
C HIS A 70 -18.84 -3.52 -3.33
N LYS A 71 -20.00 -4.16 -3.27
CA LYS A 71 -21.32 -3.52 -3.34
C LYS A 71 -22.22 -4.03 -2.23
N GLU A 72 -23.18 -3.21 -1.84
CA GLU A 72 -24.12 -3.54 -0.78
C GLU A 72 -24.91 -4.82 -1.07
N ASN A 73 -25.33 -5.02 -2.30
CA ASN A 73 -26.07 -6.24 -2.73
C ASN A 73 -25.19 -7.51 -2.80
N GLU A 74 -23.90 -7.40 -2.59
CA GLU A 74 -22.95 -8.52 -2.56
C GLU A 74 -22.59 -8.93 -1.11
N ILE A 75 -23.15 -8.25 -0.11
CA ILE A 75 -22.86 -8.51 1.29
C ILE A 75 -23.25 -9.96 1.66
N ASN A 76 -22.27 -10.69 2.12
CA ASN A 76 -22.43 -12.03 2.67
C ASN A 76 -22.02 -12.01 4.16
N LYS A 77 -22.96 -12.36 5.05
CA LYS A 77 -22.76 -12.33 6.51
C LYS A 77 -21.67 -13.28 7.02
N ALA A 78 -21.20 -14.23 6.21
CA ALA A 78 -20.03 -15.06 6.52
C ALA A 78 -18.69 -14.32 6.29
N ARG A 79 -18.69 -13.25 5.50
CA ARG A 79 -17.49 -12.52 5.07
C ARG A 79 -17.25 -11.30 5.95
N LYS A 80 -16.99 -11.51 7.23
CA LYS A 80 -16.67 -10.44 8.18
C LYS A 80 -15.22 -9.99 8.02
N LEU A 81 -14.94 -8.69 8.22
CA LEU A 81 -13.58 -8.15 8.23
C LEU A 81 -12.68 -8.95 9.20
N ARG A 82 -13.20 -9.23 10.39
CA ARG A 82 -12.49 -10.01 11.41
C ARG A 82 -12.04 -11.38 10.89
N ASN A 83 -12.92 -12.09 10.19
CA ASN A 83 -12.62 -13.45 9.73
C ASN A 83 -11.70 -13.48 8.52
N LEU A 84 -11.87 -12.54 7.58
CA LEU A 84 -11.10 -12.53 6.34
C LEU A 84 -9.73 -11.89 6.46
N TYR A 85 -9.56 -10.94 7.41
CA TYR A 85 -8.33 -10.15 7.52
C TYR A 85 -7.75 -10.09 8.93
N LEU A 86 -8.54 -9.67 9.96
CA LEU A 86 -7.93 -9.38 11.26
C LEU A 86 -7.40 -10.65 11.95
N ASN A 87 -8.14 -11.76 11.94
CA ASN A 87 -7.68 -13.04 12.49
C ASN A 87 -6.48 -13.60 11.70
N PRO A 88 -6.53 -13.71 10.35
CA PRO A 88 -5.38 -14.13 9.55
C PRO A 88 -4.13 -13.27 9.78
N ILE A 89 -4.29 -11.95 9.87
CA ILE A 89 -3.16 -11.05 10.17
C ILE A 89 -2.56 -11.37 11.53
N ARG A 90 -3.37 -11.54 12.57
CA ARG A 90 -2.88 -11.88 13.92
C ARG A 90 -2.13 -13.21 13.92
N GLU A 91 -2.70 -14.24 13.31
CA GLU A 91 -2.07 -15.56 13.20
C GLU A 91 -0.69 -15.46 12.53
N GLN A 92 -0.59 -14.75 11.39
CA GLN A 92 0.68 -14.58 10.68
C GLN A 92 1.66 -13.72 11.48
N PHE A 93 1.18 -12.66 12.13
CA PHE A 93 2.00 -11.78 12.95
C PHE A 93 2.64 -12.54 14.14
N GLU A 94 1.87 -13.36 14.84
CA GLU A 94 2.35 -14.22 15.92
C GLU A 94 3.37 -15.25 15.40
N MET A 95 3.07 -15.94 14.28
CA MET A 95 3.98 -16.91 13.65
C MET A 95 5.30 -16.29 13.20
N ASN A 96 5.29 -15.00 12.83
CA ASN A 96 6.48 -14.25 12.40
C ASN A 96 7.23 -13.59 13.58
N GLY A 97 6.89 -13.89 14.82
CA GLY A 97 7.55 -13.31 16.00
C GLY A 97 7.31 -11.79 16.15
N GLY A 98 6.12 -11.31 15.78
CA GLY A 98 5.72 -9.92 15.92
C GLY A 98 6.03 -9.05 14.71
N SER A 99 6.02 -9.61 13.51
CA SER A 99 6.15 -8.84 12.27
C SER A 99 5.08 -9.21 11.24
N GLY A 100 4.70 -8.26 10.40
CA GLY A 100 3.69 -8.47 9.36
C GLY A 100 4.10 -9.56 8.36
N TYR A 101 5.36 -9.55 7.93
CA TYR A 101 5.95 -10.58 7.08
C TYR A 101 7.13 -11.27 7.75
N PRO A 102 7.48 -12.49 7.35
CA PRO A 102 8.74 -13.10 7.74
C PRO A 102 9.94 -12.20 7.42
N ASN A 103 11.03 -12.34 8.17
CA ASN A 103 12.29 -11.60 8.00
C ASN A 103 12.20 -10.09 8.32
N GLY A 104 11.31 -9.68 9.21
CA GLY A 104 11.25 -8.31 9.72
C GLY A 104 10.75 -7.30 8.69
N LYS A 105 9.86 -7.71 7.80
CA LYS A 105 9.13 -6.83 6.87
C LYS A 105 7.66 -6.70 7.30
N SER A 106 6.99 -5.70 6.79
CA SER A 106 5.57 -5.49 7.04
C SER A 106 4.85 -5.02 5.77
N PHE A 107 3.54 -4.89 5.89
CA PHE A 107 2.67 -4.41 4.84
C PHE A 107 1.61 -3.44 5.40
N GLN A 108 0.79 -2.92 4.52
CA GLN A 108 -0.33 -2.05 4.84
C GLN A 108 -1.64 -2.79 4.61
N LEU A 109 -2.56 -2.75 5.57
CA LEU A 109 -3.96 -3.09 5.38
C LEU A 109 -4.72 -1.78 5.07
N LEU A 110 -5.20 -1.65 3.84
CA LEU A 110 -6.08 -0.56 3.42
C LEU A 110 -7.52 -0.99 3.64
N ILE A 111 -8.27 -0.22 4.44
CA ILE A 111 -9.69 -0.48 4.72
C ILE A 111 -10.51 0.63 4.09
N ASP A 112 -11.21 0.31 3.01
CA ASP A 112 -12.07 1.27 2.29
C ASP A 112 -13.49 1.23 2.85
N LEU A 113 -13.92 2.33 3.48
CA LEU A 113 -15.25 2.45 4.08
C LEU A 113 -16.30 2.70 2.99
N LYS A 114 -17.26 1.81 2.87
CA LYS A 114 -18.39 1.89 1.92
C LYS A 114 -19.68 2.43 2.54
N THR A 115 -19.69 2.67 3.85
CA THR A 115 -20.79 3.25 4.61
C THR A 115 -20.33 4.50 5.38
N ASP A 116 -21.29 5.30 5.89
CA ASP A 116 -20.97 6.53 6.64
C ASP A 116 -19.89 6.29 7.70
N TYR A 117 -18.85 7.13 7.66
CA TYR A 117 -17.67 6.94 8.50
C TYR A 117 -17.96 7.04 10.00
N LYS A 118 -18.93 7.84 10.44
CA LYS A 118 -19.13 8.12 11.86
C LYS A 118 -19.42 6.86 12.65
N GLU A 119 -20.35 6.07 12.18
CA GLU A 119 -20.71 4.80 12.83
C GLU A 119 -19.72 3.69 12.46
N THR A 120 -19.25 3.67 11.21
CA THR A 120 -18.33 2.65 10.73
C THR A 120 -16.98 2.71 11.46
N MET A 121 -16.44 3.92 11.67
CA MET A 121 -15.16 4.11 12.37
C MET A 121 -15.25 3.69 13.85
N LYS A 122 -16.38 3.90 14.53
CA LYS A 122 -16.55 3.43 15.91
C LYS A 122 -16.39 1.91 16.02
N VAL A 123 -17.06 1.18 15.12
CA VAL A 123 -16.98 -0.29 15.11
C VAL A 123 -15.61 -0.76 14.65
N LEU A 124 -15.04 -0.10 13.64
CA LEU A 124 -13.70 -0.44 13.13
C LEU A 124 -12.63 -0.22 14.20
N GLU A 125 -12.61 0.94 14.83
CA GLU A 125 -11.64 1.24 15.89
C GLU A 125 -11.76 0.26 17.05
N GLN A 126 -12.98 -0.06 17.49
CA GLN A 126 -13.21 -1.05 18.55
C GLN A 126 -12.63 -2.42 18.13
N GLN A 127 -12.87 -2.87 16.90
CA GLN A 127 -12.29 -4.13 16.42
C GLN A 127 -10.76 -4.05 16.37
N LEU A 128 -10.17 -2.97 15.82
CA LEU A 128 -8.72 -2.82 15.72
C LEU A 128 -8.02 -2.77 17.08
N LEU A 129 -8.66 -2.21 18.11
CA LEU A 129 -8.13 -2.19 19.48
C LEU A 129 -7.96 -3.59 20.07
N GLU A 130 -8.79 -4.57 19.68
CA GLU A 130 -8.64 -5.98 20.10
C GLU A 130 -7.41 -6.67 19.44
N TYR A 131 -6.89 -6.09 18.35
CA TYR A 131 -5.72 -6.55 17.60
C TYR A 131 -4.56 -5.55 17.65
N ARG A 132 -4.55 -4.66 18.65
CA ARG A 132 -3.64 -3.51 18.70
C ARG A 132 -2.18 -3.90 18.49
N ASP A 133 -1.72 -4.99 19.08
CA ASP A 133 -0.32 -5.43 18.99
C ASP A 133 0.10 -5.73 17.55
N CYS A 134 -0.86 -6.13 16.68
CA CYS A 134 -0.61 -6.37 15.26
C CYS A 134 -0.53 -5.08 14.44
N PHE A 135 -1.10 -3.96 14.94
CA PHE A 135 -1.31 -2.75 14.14
C PHE A 135 -0.60 -1.50 14.68
N ASP A 136 -0.10 -1.51 15.91
CA ASP A 136 0.54 -0.35 16.54
C ASP A 136 1.99 -0.18 16.04
N VAL A 137 2.13 0.39 14.83
CA VAL A 137 3.45 0.65 14.21
C VAL A 137 4.29 1.65 14.98
N LYS A 138 3.70 2.42 15.92
CA LYS A 138 4.45 3.33 16.79
C LYS A 138 5.17 2.58 17.89
N LYS A 139 4.58 1.49 18.40
CA LYS A 139 5.21 0.59 19.37
C LYS A 139 6.13 -0.42 18.70
N ASN A 140 5.69 -0.96 17.57
CA ASN A 140 6.44 -1.96 16.82
C ASN A 140 6.47 -1.56 15.33
N PRO A 141 7.60 -1.06 14.80
CA PRO A 141 7.72 -0.67 13.39
C PRO A 141 7.48 -1.81 12.39
N LEU A 142 7.51 -3.06 12.86
CA LEU A 142 7.24 -4.26 12.06
C LEU A 142 5.76 -4.69 12.08
N ALA A 143 4.91 -4.00 12.86
CA ALA A 143 3.48 -4.21 12.85
C ALA A 143 2.87 -3.81 11.51
N VAL A 144 1.68 -4.34 11.21
CA VAL A 144 0.92 -4.02 10.01
C VAL A 144 0.35 -2.62 10.13
N ARG A 145 0.58 -1.76 9.13
CA ARG A 145 0.00 -0.41 9.13
C ARG A 145 -1.45 -0.47 8.68
N VAL A 146 -2.36 0.08 9.47
CA VAL A 146 -3.76 0.26 9.04
C VAL A 146 -3.93 1.65 8.45
N VAL A 147 -4.47 1.70 7.23
CA VAL A 147 -4.86 2.95 6.56
C VAL A 147 -6.33 2.86 6.19
N VAL A 148 -7.10 3.86 6.55
CA VAL A 148 -8.53 3.96 6.23
C VAL A 148 -8.71 4.82 4.98
N SER A 149 -9.56 4.38 4.07
CA SER A 149 -9.95 5.06 2.82
C SER A 149 -11.46 5.10 2.65
N GLY A 150 -11.97 5.53 1.49
CA GLY A 150 -13.40 5.57 1.18
C GLY A 150 -14.12 6.76 1.81
N PHE A 151 -15.18 6.51 2.56
CA PHE A 151 -15.91 7.53 3.32
C PHE A 151 -15.12 7.92 4.58
N LEU A 152 -14.24 8.90 4.43
CA LEU A 152 -13.32 9.34 5.48
C LEU A 152 -13.92 10.45 6.38
N PRO A 153 -13.49 10.51 7.66
CA PRO A 153 -13.64 11.72 8.45
C PRO A 153 -12.89 12.89 7.82
N SER A 154 -13.25 14.11 8.22
CA SER A 154 -12.46 15.28 7.82
C SER A 154 -11.07 15.26 8.47
N PRO A 155 -10.06 15.91 7.89
CA PRO A 155 -8.72 15.92 8.46
C PRO A 155 -8.63 16.45 9.88
N GLU A 156 -9.57 17.35 10.28
CA GLU A 156 -9.67 17.91 11.62
C GLU A 156 -10.09 16.86 12.65
N GLU A 157 -10.76 15.80 12.22
CA GLU A 157 -11.24 14.71 13.06
C GLU A 157 -10.24 13.56 13.23
N PHE A 158 -9.11 13.55 12.48
CA PHE A 158 -8.13 12.45 12.54
C PHE A 158 -7.59 12.21 13.95
N SER A 159 -7.45 13.26 14.76
CA SER A 159 -7.00 13.17 16.13
C SER A 159 -8.00 12.52 17.08
N ASN A 160 -9.26 12.37 16.70
CA ASN A 160 -10.31 11.75 17.51
C ASN A 160 -10.20 10.21 17.54
N TYR A 161 -9.39 9.63 16.63
CA TYR A 161 -9.21 8.19 16.49
C TYR A 161 -7.86 7.74 17.03
N ALA A 162 -7.76 6.47 17.42
CA ALA A 162 -6.54 5.86 17.95
C ALA A 162 -5.33 6.18 17.06
N ASP A 163 -4.22 6.47 17.70
CA ASP A 163 -3.04 7.07 17.07
C ASP A 163 -2.27 6.13 16.13
N PHE A 164 -2.59 4.85 16.12
CA PHE A 164 -2.05 3.83 15.21
C PHE A 164 -2.92 3.63 13.95
N ILE A 165 -4.10 4.28 13.84
CA ILE A 165 -4.95 4.31 12.65
C ILE A 165 -4.52 5.47 11.78
N PHE A 166 -4.22 5.23 10.52
CA PHE A 166 -3.84 6.21 9.52
C PHE A 166 -4.94 6.40 8.48
N PHE A 167 -4.83 7.45 7.67
CA PHE A 167 -5.84 7.81 6.69
C PHE A 167 -5.20 7.99 5.32
N ASP A 168 -5.94 7.63 4.28
CA ASP A 168 -5.57 7.87 2.89
C ASP A 168 -5.83 9.35 2.56
N GLY A 169 -4.77 10.09 2.29
CA GLY A 169 -4.83 11.49 1.93
C GLY A 169 -5.46 11.73 0.56
N ARG A 170 -6.03 12.90 0.38
CA ARG A 170 -6.57 13.37 -0.90
C ARG A 170 -5.79 14.59 -1.37
N PRO A 171 -5.24 14.60 -2.60
CA PRO A 171 -4.41 15.71 -3.10
C PRO A 171 -5.09 17.08 -3.10
N ARG A 172 -6.43 17.11 -3.05
CA ARG A 172 -7.23 18.34 -3.01
C ARG A 172 -7.19 19.09 -1.67
N PHE A 173 -6.71 18.45 -0.60
CA PHE A 173 -6.63 19.06 0.72
C PHE A 173 -5.22 19.54 1.03
N ILE A 174 -5.13 20.64 1.75
CA ILE A 174 -3.89 21.10 2.37
C ILE A 174 -3.96 20.64 3.83
N TYR A 175 -2.95 19.89 4.24
CA TYR A 175 -2.87 19.29 5.58
C TYR A 175 -1.93 20.08 6.47
N THR A 176 -2.26 20.22 7.75
CA THR A 176 -1.31 20.71 8.73
C THR A 176 -0.18 19.69 8.97
N PRO A 177 0.95 20.07 9.57
CA PRO A 177 2.01 19.11 9.92
C PRO A 177 1.50 17.93 10.76
N GLU A 178 0.61 18.20 11.73
CA GLU A 178 0.02 17.19 12.61
C GLU A 178 -0.89 16.23 11.84
N GLN A 179 -1.73 16.73 10.94
CA GLN A 179 -2.57 15.92 10.08
C GLN A 179 -1.73 15.05 9.14
N SER A 180 -0.63 15.61 8.60
CA SER A 180 0.28 14.90 7.70
C SER A 180 0.92 13.68 8.35
N LEU A 181 1.17 13.70 9.66
CA LEU A 181 1.66 12.54 10.42
C LEU A 181 0.69 11.35 10.42
N ARG A 182 -0.59 11.58 10.09
CA ARG A 182 -1.63 10.55 10.00
C ARG A 182 -1.89 10.10 8.56
N ILE A 183 -1.11 10.60 7.58
CA ILE A 183 -1.31 10.37 6.14
C ILE A 183 -0.05 9.73 5.55
N PRO A 184 0.09 8.40 5.60
CA PRO A 184 1.24 7.69 5.07
C PRO A 184 1.19 7.52 3.54
N MET A 185 0.06 7.78 2.94
CA MET A 185 -0.16 7.71 1.49
C MET A 185 -1.21 8.74 1.05
N MET A 186 -1.15 9.11 -0.22
CA MET A 186 -2.20 9.86 -0.91
C MET A 186 -2.64 9.09 -2.13
N SER A 187 -3.95 8.98 -2.34
CA SER A 187 -4.49 8.33 -3.53
C SER A 187 -5.37 9.28 -4.34
N THR A 188 -5.36 9.06 -5.64
CA THR A 188 -6.29 9.70 -6.58
C THR A 188 -6.58 8.76 -7.73
N SER A 189 -7.71 8.96 -8.40
CA SER A 189 -8.00 8.20 -9.61
C SER A 189 -7.05 8.64 -10.74
N PHE A 190 -6.39 7.67 -11.37
CA PHE A 190 -5.55 7.93 -12.52
C PHE A 190 -6.30 8.67 -13.65
N ARG A 191 -7.62 8.45 -13.77
CA ARG A 191 -8.49 9.14 -14.72
C ARG A 191 -8.66 10.63 -14.45
N THR A 192 -8.31 11.12 -13.27
CA THR A 192 -8.29 12.56 -13.00
C THR A 192 -7.06 13.24 -13.56
N LEU A 193 -6.02 12.48 -13.86
CA LEU A 193 -4.75 12.97 -14.39
C LEU A 193 -4.62 12.77 -15.90
N THR A 194 -5.25 11.74 -16.47
CA THR A 194 -5.12 11.40 -17.90
C THR A 194 -6.33 10.63 -18.41
N GLN A 195 -6.58 10.74 -19.71
CA GLN A 195 -7.56 9.91 -20.43
C GLN A 195 -6.93 8.62 -21.02
N TRP A 196 -5.63 8.42 -20.83
CA TRP A 196 -4.96 7.24 -21.32
C TRP A 196 -5.53 5.96 -20.69
N ASN A 197 -5.87 4.99 -21.54
CA ASN A 197 -6.56 3.75 -21.15
C ASN A 197 -5.64 2.52 -21.01
N GLY A 198 -4.31 2.73 -21.05
CA GLY A 198 -3.34 1.64 -20.97
C GLY A 198 -2.91 1.08 -22.33
N LEU A 199 -3.55 1.50 -23.43
CA LEU A 199 -3.21 1.05 -24.79
C LEU A 199 -2.29 2.03 -25.49
N GLY A 200 -1.25 1.50 -26.13
CA GLY A 200 -0.27 2.31 -26.84
C GLY A 200 0.54 3.24 -25.93
N ARG A 201 1.19 4.21 -26.54
CA ARG A 201 2.00 5.20 -25.81
C ARG A 201 1.11 6.34 -25.30
N MET A 202 1.30 6.72 -24.04
CA MET A 202 0.68 7.91 -23.47
C MET A 202 1.16 9.17 -24.23
N VAL A 203 0.26 10.10 -24.51
CA VAL A 203 0.64 11.39 -25.10
C VAL A 203 1.48 12.20 -24.12
N GLU A 204 2.37 13.05 -24.66
CA GLU A 204 3.38 13.75 -23.85
C GLU A 204 2.76 14.67 -22.79
N THR A 205 1.67 15.36 -23.13
CA THR A 205 0.95 16.22 -22.19
C THR A 205 0.44 15.44 -20.97
N ASP A 206 -0.17 14.26 -21.19
CA ASP A 206 -0.67 13.42 -20.13
C ASP A 206 0.47 12.83 -19.30
N TYR A 207 1.56 12.41 -19.97
CA TYR A 207 2.75 11.91 -19.28
C TYR A 207 3.34 12.98 -18.35
N ASN A 208 3.47 14.23 -18.82
CA ASN A 208 3.99 15.33 -18.03
C ASN A 208 3.07 15.67 -16.85
N MET A 209 1.75 15.57 -17.03
CA MET A 209 0.79 15.78 -15.93
C MET A 209 0.91 14.70 -14.85
N VAL A 210 0.98 13.43 -15.25
CA VAL A 210 1.17 12.31 -14.32
C VAL A 210 2.51 12.43 -13.59
N LYS A 211 3.59 12.78 -14.33
CA LYS A 211 4.92 12.96 -13.76
C LYS A 211 4.95 14.08 -12.71
N ALA A 212 4.38 15.24 -13.04
CA ALA A 212 4.30 16.38 -12.13
C ALA A 212 3.46 16.12 -10.87
N PHE A 213 2.53 15.15 -10.94
CA PHE A 213 1.76 14.72 -9.78
C PHE A 213 2.56 13.79 -8.85
N ILE A 214 3.51 13.01 -9.40
CA ILE A 214 4.31 12.03 -8.65
C ILE A 214 5.54 12.70 -8.02
N ASP A 215 6.14 13.68 -8.70
CA ASP A 215 7.33 14.43 -8.24
C ASP A 215 7.00 15.40 -7.10
#